data_e0beaf67bfa67d64a26ab4b60557c141
#
_entry.id   e0beaf67bfa67d64a26ab4b60557c141
#
_cell.length_a   1.000
_cell.length_b   1.000
_cell.length_c   1.000
_cell.angle_alpha   90.00
_cell.angle_beta   90.00
_cell.angle_gamma   90.00
#
_symmetry.space_group_name_H-M   'P 1'
#
loop_
_entity.id
_entity.type
_entity.pdbx_description
1 polymer ?
#
loop_
_entity_poly.entity_id
_entity_poly.type
_entity_poly.pdbx_seq_one_letter_code
_entity_poly.pdbx_strand_id
1 'polypeptide(L)'
;FVIQPSDLLIINVSAFEGNTSEFLQAEFGSRNLNSSGRDFGPNALYYNSYQVAADGYISLPLIDKVKAEGLNTYELKSKLDSAYTPYLKFASTSVKLANLRVTVLGEVKNPGVHYFFNDQTTILEVISLAGDFSDFGNRKKIKLIRRKDSGAETVMLDLSKPDFIGTEYFFVRPNDLIYVEPLKAKAFDVGAQSVGIVLSVISTAALLANILLDISKN
;
A
#
# COMPACT_ATOMS: atom_id res chain seq x y z
N PHE A 1 14.88 -0.13 5.01
CA PHE A 1 14.12 -1.37 4.77
C PHE A 1 15.08 -2.52 4.49
N VAL A 2 14.82 -3.68 5.07
CA VAL A 2 15.56 -4.91 4.87
C VAL A 2 14.70 -5.85 4.04
N ILE A 3 15.27 -6.38 2.97
CA ILE A 3 14.59 -7.27 2.02
C ILE A 3 14.19 -8.57 2.72
N GLN A 4 12.96 -9.00 2.49
CA GLN A 4 12.36 -10.20 3.07
C GLN A 4 11.90 -11.19 1.98
N PRO A 5 11.71 -12.47 2.31
CA PRO A 5 11.07 -13.43 1.41
C PRO A 5 9.70 -12.93 0.93
N SER A 6 9.39 -13.20 -0.34
CA SER A 6 8.21 -12.72 -1.07
C SER A 6 8.24 -11.25 -1.51
N ASP A 7 9.28 -10.49 -1.20
CA ASP A 7 9.45 -9.16 -1.77
C ASP A 7 9.67 -9.23 -3.29
N LEU A 8 9.20 -8.19 -3.98
CA LEU A 8 9.38 -8.02 -5.41
C LEU A 8 10.43 -6.93 -5.66
N LEU A 9 11.45 -7.25 -6.44
CA LEU A 9 12.56 -6.36 -6.73
C LEU A 9 12.61 -6.05 -8.24
N ILE A 10 12.64 -4.78 -8.60
CA ILE A 10 13.01 -4.35 -9.95
C ILE A 10 14.53 -4.22 -9.97
N ILE A 11 15.16 -5.04 -10.80
CA ILE A 11 16.60 -5.06 -10.97
C ILE A 11 16.91 -4.79 -12.43
N ASN A 12 17.63 -3.70 -12.68
CA ASN A 12 18.13 -3.36 -14.01
C ASN A 12 19.65 -3.50 -14.02
N VAL A 13 20.17 -4.14 -15.04
CA VAL A 13 21.61 -4.32 -15.25
C VAL A 13 22.00 -3.57 -16.51
N SER A 14 22.98 -2.69 -16.43
CA SER A 14 23.55 -1.96 -17.53
C SER A 14 25.03 -2.31 -17.66
N ALA A 15 25.51 -2.51 -18.88
CA ALA A 15 26.93 -2.71 -19.19
C ALA A 15 27.34 -1.85 -20.38
N PHE A 16 28.59 -1.49 -20.48
CA PHE A 16 29.07 -0.50 -21.47
C PHE A 16 29.58 -1.14 -22.77
N GLU A 17 29.46 -2.45 -23.01
CA GLU A 17 29.96 -3.10 -24.21
C GLU A 17 28.86 -3.39 -25.26
N GLY A 18 29.10 -3.02 -26.54
CA GLY A 18 28.16 -2.95 -27.65
C GLY A 18 27.26 -4.18 -27.92
N ASN A 19 27.81 -5.40 -28.01
CA ASN A 19 26.97 -6.60 -28.26
C ASN A 19 26.28 -7.14 -27.00
N THR A 20 26.81 -6.82 -25.84
CA THR A 20 26.24 -7.21 -24.55
C THR A 20 25.00 -6.38 -24.22
N SER A 21 24.90 -5.17 -24.78
CA SER A 21 23.74 -4.29 -24.60
C SER A 21 22.46 -4.85 -25.23
N GLU A 22 22.54 -5.55 -26.38
CA GLU A 22 21.38 -6.20 -27.00
C GLU A 22 20.89 -7.39 -26.20
N PHE A 23 21.80 -8.22 -25.68
CA PHE A 23 21.44 -9.33 -24.79
C PHE A 23 20.80 -8.81 -23.48
N LEU A 24 21.40 -7.81 -22.85
CA LEU A 24 20.85 -7.19 -21.64
C LEU A 24 19.52 -6.50 -21.92
N GLN A 25 19.35 -5.86 -23.08
CA GLN A 25 18.06 -5.31 -23.49
C GLN A 25 17.02 -6.40 -23.77
N ALA A 26 17.42 -7.55 -24.32
CA ALA A 26 16.50 -8.67 -24.51
C ALA A 26 16.07 -9.33 -23.19
N GLU A 27 16.98 -9.54 -22.27
CA GLU A 27 16.71 -10.23 -20.99
C GLU A 27 16.14 -9.30 -19.92
N PHE A 28 16.70 -8.10 -19.80
CA PHE A 28 16.28 -7.11 -18.80
C PHE A 28 15.40 -6.01 -19.40
N GLY A 29 15.55 -5.72 -20.69
CA GLY A 29 14.80 -4.67 -21.39
C GLY A 29 13.40 -5.10 -21.83
N SER A 30 13.18 -6.39 -22.11
CA SER A 30 11.82 -6.87 -22.37
C SER A 30 10.94 -6.92 -21.10
N ARG A 31 11.55 -6.85 -19.93
CA ARG A 31 10.88 -6.58 -18.66
C ARG A 31 10.72 -5.08 -18.41
N ASN A 32 11.44 -4.22 -19.16
CA ASN A 32 11.33 -2.78 -19.12
C ASN A 32 10.40 -2.27 -20.24
N LEU A 33 9.12 -2.06 -19.92
CA LEU A 33 8.26 -0.96 -20.40
C LEU A 33 8.20 -0.67 -21.92
N ASN A 34 8.40 -1.61 -22.84
CA ASN A 34 8.10 -1.39 -24.25
C ASN A 34 6.69 -1.83 -24.67
N SER A 35 5.80 -2.08 -23.74
CA SER A 35 4.36 -2.09 -24.03
C SER A 35 3.83 -0.67 -23.89
N SER A 36 3.76 0.00 -25.05
CA SER A 36 2.92 1.18 -25.32
C SER A 36 2.11 1.71 -24.14
N GLY A 37 2.73 2.56 -23.30
CA GLY A 37 2.08 3.64 -22.56
C GLY A 37 0.86 3.39 -21.68
N ARG A 38 0.45 2.15 -21.37
CA ARG A 38 -0.89 1.91 -20.79
C ARG A 38 -1.02 0.98 -19.60
N ASP A 39 0.03 0.29 -19.14
CA ASP A 39 -0.12 -0.63 -18.00
C ASP A 39 1.00 -0.46 -16.98
N PHE A 40 0.88 0.56 -16.14
CA PHE A 40 1.59 0.68 -14.86
C PHE A 40 0.81 0.00 -13.71
N GLY A 41 -0.09 -0.93 -14.04
CA GLY A 41 -0.89 -1.65 -13.06
C GLY A 41 -0.07 -2.66 -12.24
N PRO A 42 -0.66 -3.21 -11.18
CA PRO A 42 -0.04 -4.23 -10.32
C PRO A 42 0.49 -5.44 -11.07
N ASN A 43 -0.16 -5.79 -12.20
CA ASN A 43 0.25 -6.91 -13.06
C ASN A 43 1.60 -6.64 -13.75
N ALA A 44 1.81 -5.43 -14.25
CA ALA A 44 3.09 -5.06 -14.90
C ALA A 44 4.26 -5.12 -13.89
N LEU A 45 4.04 -4.72 -12.64
CA LEU A 45 5.04 -4.84 -11.58
C LEU A 45 5.42 -6.30 -11.32
N TYR A 46 4.44 -7.20 -11.29
CA TYR A 46 4.69 -8.63 -11.08
C TYR A 46 5.54 -9.24 -12.20
N TYR A 47 5.21 -8.98 -13.47
CA TYR A 47 5.95 -9.53 -14.62
C TYR A 47 7.35 -8.94 -14.79
N ASN A 48 7.55 -7.69 -14.36
CA ASN A 48 8.82 -6.97 -14.52
C ASN A 48 9.73 -7.03 -13.29
N SER A 49 9.36 -7.80 -12.26
CA SER A 49 10.12 -7.90 -11.03
C SER A 49 10.68 -9.30 -10.80
N TYR A 50 11.68 -9.38 -9.94
CA TYR A 50 12.25 -10.60 -9.42
C TYR A 50 11.71 -10.83 -8.01
N GLN A 51 11.10 -11.98 -7.78
CA GLN A 51 10.60 -12.33 -6.46
C GLN A 51 11.72 -12.94 -5.61
N VAL A 52 11.84 -12.48 -4.38
CA VAL A 52 12.69 -13.14 -3.36
C VAL A 52 11.98 -14.43 -2.95
N ALA A 53 12.63 -15.55 -3.22
CA ALA A 53 12.12 -16.89 -2.90
C ALA A 53 12.06 -17.12 -1.38
N ALA A 54 11.36 -18.18 -0.97
CA ALA A 54 11.23 -18.52 0.45
C ALA A 54 12.57 -18.86 1.14
N ASP A 55 13.57 -19.26 0.36
CA ASP A 55 14.94 -19.50 0.82
C ASP A 55 15.80 -18.21 0.93
N GLY A 56 15.20 -17.04 0.63
CA GLY A 56 15.84 -15.74 0.68
C GLY A 56 16.69 -15.38 -0.54
N TYR A 57 16.65 -16.18 -1.61
CA TYR A 57 17.44 -15.97 -2.81
C TYR A 57 16.58 -15.38 -3.95
N ILE A 58 17.27 -14.71 -4.88
CA ILE A 58 16.72 -14.29 -6.18
C ILE A 58 17.50 -15.00 -7.28
N SER A 59 16.81 -15.39 -8.36
CA SER A 59 17.45 -15.96 -9.56
C SER A 59 17.55 -14.89 -10.62
N LEU A 60 18.75 -14.68 -11.14
CA LEU A 60 19.06 -13.66 -12.13
C LEU A 60 19.81 -14.30 -13.31
N PRO A 61 19.61 -13.76 -14.53
CA PRO A 61 20.38 -14.20 -15.68
C PRO A 61 21.88 -14.05 -15.46
N LEU A 62 22.67 -14.98 -15.98
CA LEU A 62 24.13 -15.07 -15.93
C LEU A 62 24.74 -15.45 -14.57
N ILE A 63 24.17 -15.00 -13.45
CA ILE A 63 24.75 -15.18 -12.10
C ILE A 63 23.96 -16.14 -11.22
N ASP A 64 22.89 -16.75 -11.79
CA ASP A 64 22.02 -17.74 -11.15
C ASP A 64 21.44 -17.23 -9.82
N LYS A 65 21.78 -17.78 -8.67
CA LYS A 65 21.17 -17.47 -7.38
C LYS A 65 22.02 -16.53 -6.54
N VAL A 66 21.39 -15.45 -6.07
CA VAL A 66 22.02 -14.48 -5.16
C VAL A 66 21.16 -14.31 -3.91
N LYS A 67 21.76 -14.40 -2.71
CA LYS A 67 21.05 -14.16 -1.47
C LYS A 67 20.73 -12.67 -1.33
N ALA A 68 19.43 -12.36 -1.27
CA ALA A 68 18.89 -11.01 -1.13
C ALA A 68 18.34 -10.75 0.27
N GLU A 69 17.80 -11.78 0.93
CA GLU A 69 17.23 -11.66 2.27
C GLU A 69 18.25 -11.10 3.27
N GLY A 70 17.79 -10.21 4.14
CA GLY A 70 18.60 -9.59 5.18
C GLY A 70 19.46 -8.41 4.71
N LEU A 71 19.51 -8.14 3.40
CA LEU A 71 20.23 -7.00 2.81
C LEU A 71 19.26 -5.82 2.59
N ASN A 72 19.81 -4.60 2.61
CA ASN A 72 19.09 -3.46 2.03
C ASN A 72 19.36 -3.35 0.52
N THR A 73 18.63 -2.48 -0.18
CA THR A 73 18.74 -2.33 -1.64
C THR A 73 20.14 -1.90 -2.10
N TYR A 74 20.85 -1.13 -1.28
CA TYR A 74 22.22 -0.68 -1.57
C TYR A 74 23.24 -1.82 -1.42
N GLU A 75 23.13 -2.61 -0.35
CA GLU A 75 23.99 -3.77 -0.12
C GLU A 75 23.76 -4.84 -1.20
N LEU A 76 22.50 -5.09 -1.56
CA LEU A 76 22.18 -6.02 -2.65
C LEU A 76 22.76 -5.50 -3.99
N LYS A 77 22.63 -4.19 -4.29
CA LYS A 77 23.27 -3.59 -5.46
C LYS A 77 24.76 -3.87 -5.51
N SER A 78 25.50 -3.58 -4.43
CA SER A 78 26.95 -3.79 -4.36
C SER A 78 27.33 -5.26 -4.57
N LYS A 79 26.55 -6.17 -4.02
CA LYS A 79 26.73 -7.60 -4.19
C LYS A 79 26.48 -8.05 -5.64
N LEU A 80 25.45 -7.51 -6.28
CA LEU A 80 25.15 -7.79 -7.69
C LEU A 80 26.21 -7.23 -8.62
N ASP A 81 26.69 -6.00 -8.41
CA ASP A 81 27.77 -5.39 -9.19
C ASP A 81 29.03 -6.29 -9.15
N SER A 82 29.37 -6.79 -7.96
CA SER A 82 30.50 -7.72 -7.78
C SER A 82 30.26 -9.06 -8.49
N ALA A 83 29.04 -9.61 -8.41
CA ALA A 83 28.69 -10.89 -9.02
C ALA A 83 28.69 -10.83 -10.56
N TYR A 84 28.32 -9.67 -11.14
CA TYR A 84 28.33 -9.47 -12.59
C TYR A 84 29.71 -9.13 -13.17
N THR A 85 30.67 -8.69 -12.36
CA THR A 85 32.02 -8.29 -12.81
C THR A 85 32.73 -9.35 -13.69
N PRO A 86 32.64 -10.70 -13.41
CA PRO A 86 33.27 -11.72 -14.24
C PRO A 86 32.64 -11.86 -15.64
N TYR A 87 31.37 -11.46 -15.80
CA TYR A 87 30.57 -11.68 -17.01
C TYR A 87 30.42 -10.40 -17.84
N LEU A 88 30.41 -9.23 -17.21
CA LEU A 88 30.10 -7.95 -17.82
C LEU A 88 31.14 -6.91 -17.42
N LYS A 89 31.80 -6.29 -18.40
CA LYS A 89 32.71 -5.17 -18.13
C LYS A 89 31.92 -3.93 -17.79
N PHE A 90 32.32 -3.26 -16.70
CA PHE A 90 31.67 -2.04 -16.21
C PHE A 90 30.16 -2.22 -15.94
N ALA A 91 29.79 -3.39 -15.40
CA ALA A 91 28.41 -3.62 -14.99
C ALA A 91 27.99 -2.66 -13.87
N SER A 92 26.82 -2.08 -14.02
CA SER A 92 26.17 -1.30 -12.96
C SER A 92 24.73 -1.79 -12.81
N THR A 93 24.35 -2.11 -11.58
CA THR A 93 23.00 -2.56 -11.28
C THR A 93 22.19 -1.46 -10.60
N SER A 94 20.88 -1.47 -10.81
CA SER A 94 19.91 -0.66 -10.06
C SER A 94 18.92 -1.60 -9.40
N VAL A 95 18.74 -1.48 -8.10
CA VAL A 95 17.83 -2.30 -7.30
C VAL A 95 16.79 -1.42 -6.65
N LYS A 96 15.50 -1.70 -6.90
CA LYS A 96 14.36 -1.01 -6.30
C LYS A 96 13.33 -2.02 -5.83
N LEU A 97 12.64 -1.72 -4.74
CA LEU A 97 11.46 -2.47 -4.31
C LEU A 97 10.28 -2.15 -5.24
N ALA A 98 9.58 -3.19 -5.71
CA ALA A 98 8.40 -3.07 -6.56
C ALA A 98 7.08 -3.14 -5.78
N ASN A 99 7.08 -3.78 -4.62
CA ASN A 99 5.88 -4.02 -3.81
C ASN A 99 5.66 -2.98 -2.70
N LEU A 100 6.00 -1.73 -2.96
CA LEU A 100 5.72 -0.62 -2.06
C LEU A 100 4.21 -0.33 -2.06
N ARG A 101 3.46 -1.11 -1.30
CA ARG A 101 2.01 -0.99 -1.16
C ARG A 101 1.59 -1.07 0.30
N VAL A 102 0.48 -0.43 0.63
CA VAL A 102 -0.16 -0.45 1.93
C VAL A 102 -1.66 -0.64 1.74
N THR A 103 -2.31 -1.32 2.66
CA THR A 103 -3.76 -1.46 2.65
C THR A 103 -4.36 -0.51 3.67
N VAL A 104 -5.25 0.37 3.22
CA VAL A 104 -5.97 1.31 4.10
C VAL A 104 -7.44 0.92 4.13
N LEU A 105 -7.97 0.70 5.33
CA LEU A 105 -9.34 0.28 5.58
C LEU A 105 -10.01 1.17 6.62
N GLY A 106 -11.34 1.08 6.71
CA GLY A 106 -12.14 1.81 7.70
C GLY A 106 -12.57 3.18 7.21
N GLU A 107 -12.53 4.17 8.07
CA GLU A 107 -13.11 5.50 7.85
C GLU A 107 -12.15 6.44 7.11
N VAL A 108 -11.86 6.12 5.87
CA VAL A 108 -11.19 6.96 4.87
C VAL A 108 -12.07 7.11 3.64
N LYS A 109 -11.82 8.12 2.80
CA LYS A 109 -12.66 8.37 1.61
C LYS A 109 -12.50 7.30 0.55
N ASN A 110 -11.29 6.77 0.35
CA ASN A 110 -10.97 5.75 -0.64
C ASN A 110 -10.26 4.56 0.04
N PRO A 111 -10.99 3.66 0.72
CA PRO A 111 -10.38 2.47 1.29
C PRO A 111 -9.92 1.52 0.18
N GLY A 112 -8.77 0.86 0.39
CA GLY A 112 -8.20 -0.05 -0.61
C GLY A 112 -6.69 -0.23 -0.48
N VAL A 113 -6.09 -0.78 -1.52
CA VAL A 113 -4.64 -0.90 -1.65
C VAL A 113 -4.08 0.33 -2.33
N HIS A 114 -3.15 1.00 -1.68
CA HIS A 114 -2.45 2.18 -2.20
C HIS A 114 -0.99 1.86 -2.42
N TYR A 115 -0.45 2.34 -3.55
CA TYR A 115 0.96 2.18 -3.91
C TYR A 115 1.71 3.46 -3.61
N PHE A 116 2.93 3.34 -3.15
CA PHE A 116 3.83 4.46 -2.92
C PHE A 116 5.19 4.15 -3.57
N PHE A 117 6.01 5.18 -3.78
CA PHE A 117 7.24 5.07 -4.58
C PHE A 117 8.48 5.54 -3.82
N ASN A 118 8.33 5.82 -2.54
CA ASN A 118 9.39 6.24 -1.64
C ASN A 118 9.39 5.34 -0.41
N ASP A 119 10.54 4.81 -0.05
CA ASP A 119 10.77 3.97 1.13
C ASP A 119 10.65 4.74 2.47
N GLN A 120 10.64 6.07 2.43
CA GLN A 120 10.38 6.97 3.57
C GLN A 120 8.97 7.58 3.55
N THR A 121 8.00 6.89 2.97
CA THR A 121 6.62 7.36 2.96
C THR A 121 6.01 7.30 4.37
N THR A 122 5.38 8.39 4.76
CA THR A 122 4.75 8.53 6.09
C THR A 122 3.32 7.99 6.10
N ILE A 123 2.82 7.65 7.28
CA ILE A 123 1.39 7.27 7.45
C ILE A 123 0.45 8.40 7.02
N LEU A 124 0.83 9.67 7.22
CA LEU A 124 0.02 10.82 6.82
C LEU A 124 -0.09 10.92 5.30
N GLU A 125 1.01 10.70 4.57
CA GLU A 125 0.98 10.63 3.10
C GLU A 125 0.11 9.48 2.60
N VAL A 126 0.16 8.31 3.24
CA VAL A 126 -0.69 7.18 2.89
C VAL A 126 -2.17 7.48 3.12
N ILE A 127 -2.53 8.11 4.23
CA ILE A 127 -3.91 8.55 4.49
C ILE A 127 -4.34 9.59 3.46
N SER A 128 -3.45 10.48 3.05
CA SER A 128 -3.69 11.44 1.95
C SER A 128 -3.93 10.72 0.62
N LEU A 129 -3.19 9.66 0.28
CA LEU A 129 -3.43 8.81 -0.90
C LEU A 129 -4.81 8.14 -0.83
N ALA A 130 -5.27 7.77 0.37
CA ALA A 130 -6.62 7.26 0.61
C ALA A 130 -7.71 8.36 0.63
N GLY A 131 -7.39 9.59 0.23
CA GLY A 131 -8.33 10.71 0.12
C GLY A 131 -8.65 11.40 1.45
N ASP A 132 -7.81 11.22 2.48
CA ASP A 132 -8.03 11.68 3.86
C ASP A 132 -9.13 10.88 4.60
N PHE A 133 -9.33 11.21 5.85
CA PHE A 133 -10.39 10.62 6.70
C PHE A 133 -11.79 10.94 6.12
N SER A 134 -12.72 10.01 6.32
CA SER A 134 -14.14 10.31 6.17
C SER A 134 -14.62 11.23 7.30
N ASP A 135 -15.86 11.74 7.21
CA ASP A 135 -16.45 12.60 8.25
C ASP A 135 -16.50 11.91 9.63
N PHE A 136 -16.48 10.58 9.64
CA PHE A 136 -16.52 9.78 10.85
C PHE A 136 -15.17 9.15 11.20
N GLY A 137 -14.09 9.52 10.53
CA GLY A 137 -12.75 8.97 10.78
C GLY A 137 -12.14 9.44 12.09
N ASN A 138 -11.70 8.48 12.92
CA ASN A 138 -11.11 8.77 14.23
C ASN A 138 -9.58 8.90 14.11
N ARG A 139 -9.08 10.13 14.00
CA ARG A 139 -7.64 10.44 13.93
C ARG A 139 -6.84 10.03 15.17
N LYS A 140 -7.54 9.75 16.31
CA LYS A 140 -6.91 9.32 17.57
C LYS A 140 -6.84 7.80 17.70
N LYS A 141 -7.49 7.05 16.81
CA LYS A 141 -7.58 5.59 16.89
C LYS A 141 -7.37 4.97 15.51
N ILE A 142 -6.09 4.81 15.17
CA ILE A 142 -5.67 4.17 13.94
C ILE A 142 -4.89 2.92 14.33
N LYS A 143 -5.32 1.75 13.86
CA LYS A 143 -4.58 0.51 14.02
C LYS A 143 -3.62 0.34 12.87
N LEU A 144 -2.35 0.27 13.17
CA LEU A 144 -1.32 -0.21 12.25
C LEU A 144 -1.06 -1.67 12.54
N ILE A 145 -1.25 -2.51 11.54
CA ILE A 145 -0.94 -3.94 11.60
C ILE A 145 0.25 -4.19 10.67
N ARG A 146 1.36 -4.59 11.27
CA ARG A 146 2.64 -4.81 10.59
C ARG A 146 3.06 -6.26 10.72
N ARG A 147 3.38 -6.90 9.61
CA ARG A 147 3.91 -8.26 9.62
C ARG A 147 5.33 -8.26 10.20
N LYS A 148 5.62 -9.24 11.08
CA LYS A 148 6.94 -9.57 11.61
C LYS A 148 7.19 -11.07 11.41
N ASP A 149 8.44 -11.50 11.55
CA ASP A 149 8.84 -12.92 11.40
C ASP A 149 8.10 -13.84 12.39
N SER A 150 7.76 -13.34 13.57
CA SER A 150 7.03 -14.06 14.61
C SER A 150 5.51 -13.91 14.55
N GLY A 151 4.95 -13.30 13.49
CA GLY A 151 3.51 -13.07 13.35
C GLY A 151 3.16 -11.64 12.91
N ALA A 152 2.13 -11.05 13.53
CA ALA A 152 1.70 -9.69 13.24
C ALA A 152 1.72 -8.84 14.51
N GLU A 153 2.33 -7.66 14.42
CA GLU A 153 2.26 -6.63 15.45
C GLU A 153 1.09 -5.69 15.15
N THR A 154 0.31 -5.38 16.17
CA THR A 154 -0.77 -4.39 16.06
C THR A 154 -0.48 -3.25 17.02
N VAL A 155 -0.40 -2.03 16.49
CA VAL A 155 -0.13 -0.81 17.25
C VAL A 155 -1.28 0.17 17.06
N MET A 156 -1.69 0.80 18.16
CA MET A 156 -2.69 1.87 18.15
C MET A 156 -1.98 3.22 18.06
N LEU A 157 -2.30 3.99 17.04
CA LEU A 157 -1.69 5.29 16.76
C LEU A 157 -2.69 6.42 16.97
N ASP A 158 -2.20 7.53 17.53
CA ASP A 158 -2.93 8.79 17.67
C ASP A 158 -2.19 9.88 16.85
N LEU A 159 -2.71 10.17 15.65
CA LEU A 159 -2.10 11.16 14.75
C LEU A 159 -2.37 12.61 15.16
N SER A 160 -3.15 12.85 16.21
CA SER A 160 -3.36 14.18 16.78
C SER A 160 -2.23 14.64 17.69
N LYS A 161 -1.33 13.74 18.08
CA LYS A 161 -0.22 14.00 18.99
C LYS A 161 1.07 14.27 18.23
N PRO A 162 1.82 15.33 18.56
CA PRO A 162 3.13 15.60 17.93
C PRO A 162 4.16 14.47 18.15
N ASP A 163 4.11 13.79 19.28
CA ASP A 163 5.03 12.73 19.66
C ASP A 163 5.03 11.54 18.70
N PHE A 164 3.94 11.41 17.93
CA PHE A 164 3.82 10.38 16.88
C PHE A 164 4.95 10.48 15.82
N ILE A 165 5.38 11.70 15.47
CA ILE A 165 6.40 11.96 14.44
C ILE A 165 7.75 11.31 14.78
N GLY A 166 8.08 11.18 16.07
CA GLY A 166 9.32 10.56 16.54
C GLY A 166 9.28 9.05 16.70
N THR A 167 8.14 8.41 16.40
CA THR A 167 8.01 6.95 16.57
C THR A 167 8.51 6.18 15.36
N GLU A 168 8.89 4.91 15.55
CA GLU A 168 9.24 4.00 14.44
C GLU A 168 8.05 3.70 13.51
N TYR A 169 6.83 4.03 13.91
CA TYR A 169 5.59 3.83 13.16
C TYR A 169 5.19 5.03 12.32
N PHE A 170 5.98 6.11 12.36
CA PHE A 170 5.74 7.29 11.52
C PHE A 170 5.88 6.96 10.03
N PHE A 171 6.86 6.11 9.68
CA PHE A 171 7.05 5.61 8.33
C PHE A 171 6.34 4.28 8.13
N VAL A 172 5.63 4.16 7.02
CA VAL A 172 5.01 2.90 6.63
C VAL A 172 6.03 1.93 6.06
N ARG A 173 5.75 0.65 6.19
CA ARG A 173 6.50 -0.43 5.54
C ARG A 173 5.65 -1.11 4.47
N PRO A 174 6.27 -1.75 3.47
CA PRO A 174 5.53 -2.54 2.49
C PRO A 174 4.62 -3.58 3.18
N ASN A 175 3.40 -3.71 2.65
CA ASN A 175 2.36 -4.60 3.16
C ASN A 175 1.81 -4.26 4.56
N ASP A 176 2.08 -3.08 5.11
CA ASP A 176 1.36 -2.60 6.29
C ASP A 176 -0.15 -2.52 6.01
N LEU A 177 -0.95 -2.79 7.04
CA LEU A 177 -2.39 -2.58 7.03
C LEU A 177 -2.73 -1.47 8.02
N ILE A 178 -3.39 -0.43 7.54
CA ILE A 178 -3.84 0.71 8.31
C ILE A 178 -5.37 0.65 8.41
N TYR A 179 -5.89 0.57 9.62
CA TYR A 179 -7.33 0.59 9.86
C TYR A 179 -7.72 1.81 10.67
N VAL A 180 -8.54 2.67 10.07
CA VAL A 180 -9.07 3.88 10.71
C VAL A 180 -10.37 3.54 11.41
N GLU A 181 -10.41 3.62 12.75
CA GLU A 181 -11.63 3.37 13.51
C GLU A 181 -12.67 4.47 13.31
N PRO A 182 -13.96 4.13 13.35
CA PRO A 182 -15.02 5.13 13.33
C PRO A 182 -15.09 5.92 14.65
N LEU A 183 -15.52 7.17 14.55
CA LEU A 183 -15.98 7.93 15.72
C LEU A 183 -17.26 7.30 16.29
N LYS A 184 -17.45 7.38 17.62
CA LYS A 184 -18.68 6.90 18.28
C LYS A 184 -19.94 7.57 17.72
N ALA A 185 -19.84 8.79 17.21
CA ALA A 185 -20.95 9.51 16.58
C ALA A 185 -21.57 8.75 15.39
N LYS A 186 -20.81 7.94 14.65
CA LYS A 186 -21.35 7.14 13.53
C LYS A 186 -22.45 6.16 14.00
N ALA A 187 -22.29 5.59 15.18
CA ALA A 187 -23.30 4.67 15.75
C ALA A 187 -24.62 5.40 16.09
N PHE A 188 -24.54 6.69 16.47
CA PHE A 188 -25.70 7.50 16.72
C PHE A 188 -26.40 7.99 15.43
N ASP A 189 -25.64 8.32 14.40
CA ASP A 189 -26.18 8.84 13.13
C ASP A 189 -27.03 7.78 12.40
N VAL A 190 -26.58 6.53 12.39
CA VAL A 190 -27.36 5.40 11.87
C VAL A 190 -28.68 5.21 12.65
N GLY A 191 -28.67 5.45 13.96
CA GLY A 191 -29.87 5.41 14.80
C GLY A 191 -30.79 6.61 14.56
N ALA A 192 -30.24 7.81 14.38
CA ALA A 192 -31.02 9.03 14.17
C ALA A 192 -31.79 9.03 12.85
N GLN A 193 -31.25 8.49 11.77
CA GLN A 193 -31.98 8.33 10.51
C GLN A 193 -33.22 7.45 10.68
N SER A 194 -33.12 6.36 11.44
CA SER A 194 -34.25 5.47 11.72
C SER A 194 -35.33 6.17 12.54
N VAL A 195 -34.95 6.97 13.52
CA VAL A 195 -35.87 7.78 14.34
C VAL A 195 -36.56 8.85 13.51
N GLY A 196 -35.84 9.52 12.60
CA GLY A 196 -36.42 10.52 11.67
C GLY A 196 -37.50 9.94 10.77
N ILE A 197 -37.30 8.72 10.23
CA ILE A 197 -38.29 8.02 9.42
C ILE A 197 -39.54 7.68 10.27
N VAL A 198 -39.36 7.16 11.47
CA VAL A 198 -40.48 6.84 12.36
C VAL A 198 -41.30 8.10 12.71
N LEU A 199 -40.64 9.20 13.05
CA LEU A 199 -41.31 10.47 13.33
C LEU A 199 -42.05 11.02 12.13
N SER A 200 -41.51 10.93 10.91
CA SER A 200 -42.19 11.36 9.70
C SER A 200 -43.45 10.54 9.41
N VAL A 201 -43.41 9.23 9.62
CA VAL A 201 -44.59 8.36 9.46
C VAL A 201 -45.67 8.70 10.49
N ILE A 202 -45.31 8.93 11.75
CA ILE A 202 -46.24 9.31 12.81
C ILE A 202 -46.89 10.68 12.51
N SER A 203 -46.11 11.67 12.07
CA SER A 203 -46.64 13.00 11.76
C SER A 203 -47.59 12.98 10.54
N THR A 204 -47.28 12.19 9.52
CA THR A 204 -48.15 12.00 8.35
C THR A 204 -49.45 11.30 8.73
N ALA A 205 -49.39 10.27 9.56
CA ALA A 205 -50.56 9.55 10.07
C ALA A 205 -51.47 10.49 10.92
N ALA A 206 -50.89 11.32 11.77
CA ALA A 206 -51.62 12.30 12.56
C ALA A 206 -52.31 13.38 11.71
N LEU A 207 -51.64 13.86 10.66
CA LEU A 207 -52.24 14.79 9.69
C LEU A 207 -53.43 14.15 8.95
N LEU A 208 -53.31 12.91 8.48
CA LEU A 208 -54.39 12.19 7.81
C LEU A 208 -55.58 11.94 8.77
N ALA A 209 -55.33 11.61 10.02
CA ALA A 209 -56.36 11.43 11.04
C ALA A 209 -57.11 12.74 11.29
N ASN A 210 -56.44 13.89 11.39
CA ASN A 210 -57.06 15.19 11.53
C ASN A 210 -57.97 15.55 10.34
N ILE A 211 -57.54 15.33 9.12
CA ILE A 211 -58.32 15.58 7.90
C ILE A 211 -59.57 14.71 7.89
N LEU A 212 -59.45 13.42 8.23
CA LEU A 212 -60.59 12.50 8.31
C LEU A 212 -61.62 12.90 9.36
N LEU A 213 -61.16 13.38 10.53
CA LEU A 213 -62.03 13.88 11.59
C LEU A 213 -62.78 15.20 11.20
N ASP A 214 -62.15 16.05 10.41
CA ASP A 214 -62.73 17.29 9.92
C ASP A 214 -63.78 17.02 8.85
N ILE A 215 -63.54 16.06 7.97
CA ILE A 215 -64.52 15.62 6.95
C ILE A 215 -65.73 14.94 7.60
N SER A 216 -65.53 14.23 8.73
CA SER A 216 -66.60 13.54 9.46
C SER A 216 -67.52 14.46 10.28
N LYS A 217 -67.11 15.73 10.50
CA LYS A 217 -67.86 16.71 11.24
C LYS A 217 -68.72 17.64 10.38
N ASN A 218 -68.55 17.63 9.06
CA ASN A 218 -69.31 18.31 8.06
C ASN A 218 -70.28 17.35 7.34
#